data_0de71dbb8ed85ea0394515eaa8c87da2
#
_entry.id   0de71dbb8ed85ea0394515eaa8c87da2
#
_cell.length_a   1.000
_cell.length_b   1.000
_cell.length_c   1.000
_cell.angle_alpha   90.00
_cell.angle_beta   90.00
_cell.angle_gamma   90.00
#
_symmetry.space_group_name_H-M   'P 1'
#
loop_
_entity.id
_entity.type
_entity.pdbx_description
1 polymer ?
#
loop_
_entity_poly.entity_id
_entity_poly.type
_entity_poly.pdbx_seq_one_letter_code
_entity_poly.pdbx_strand_id
1 'polypeptide(L)'
;MKCKIYLSDEGYGHIIRQKAITDSFLSLLDHDILFDVQTKNNFEVAKKLFEGFKCIERYNNISWLKLEDGSPDLLAIKKHYIDYLDVSNNFVITEQQSLEPYDFLISDFVYEAFEIGNLSSIPTFGVAHFTWDWFFSKLYP
;
A
#
# COMPACT_ATOMS: atom_id res chain seq x y z
N MET A 1 -1.46 4.10 -20.36
CA MET A 1 -0.78 3.28 -19.33
C MET A 1 -1.74 3.00 -18.20
N LYS A 2 -1.55 1.88 -17.49
CA LYS A 2 -2.36 1.49 -16.34
C LYS A 2 -1.48 1.22 -15.13
N CYS A 3 -1.79 1.83 -13.99
CA CYS A 3 -1.04 1.71 -12.75
C CYS A 3 -1.95 1.23 -11.62
N LYS A 4 -1.46 0.34 -10.77
CA LYS A 4 -2.11 0.00 -9.51
C LYS A 4 -1.33 0.57 -8.34
N ILE A 5 -2.04 1.26 -7.45
CA ILE A 5 -1.50 1.84 -6.23
C ILE A 5 -1.97 0.99 -5.05
N TYR A 6 -1.05 0.37 -4.35
CA TYR A 6 -1.27 -0.24 -3.05
C TYR A 6 -1.02 0.80 -1.97
N LEU A 7 -2.08 1.29 -1.38
CA LEU A 7 -2.06 2.38 -0.43
C LEU A 7 -2.13 1.85 1.00
N SER A 8 -1.21 2.27 1.85
CA SER A 8 -1.23 1.92 3.28
C SER A 8 -2.56 2.30 3.93
N ASP A 9 -3.02 1.43 4.81
CA ASP A 9 -4.23 1.63 5.62
C ASP A 9 -3.99 2.50 6.87
N GLU A 10 -2.73 2.96 7.07
CA GLU A 10 -2.30 3.76 8.22
C GLU A 10 -2.49 5.26 7.99
N GLY A 11 -3.53 5.84 8.59
CA GLY A 11 -3.76 7.28 8.63
C GLY A 11 -3.97 7.94 7.26
N TYR A 12 -4.28 9.23 7.30
CA TYR A 12 -4.60 9.99 6.08
C TYR A 12 -3.37 10.55 5.36
N GLY A 13 -2.19 10.54 5.98
CA GLY A 13 -0.96 11.08 5.37
C GLY A 13 -0.58 10.38 4.07
N HIS A 14 -0.75 9.06 4.03
CA HIS A 14 -0.48 8.24 2.86
C HIS A 14 -1.38 8.61 1.67
N ILE A 15 -2.68 8.68 1.91
CA ILE A 15 -3.65 8.95 0.83
C ILE A 15 -3.50 10.37 0.27
N ILE A 16 -3.22 11.37 1.11
CA ILE A 16 -2.99 12.75 0.68
C ILE A 16 -1.70 12.85 -0.15
N ARG A 17 -0.63 12.18 0.29
CA ARG A 17 0.64 12.12 -0.45
C ARG A 17 0.45 11.46 -1.82
N GLN A 18 -0.23 10.32 -1.87
CA GLN A 18 -0.46 9.63 -3.13
C GLN A 18 -1.35 10.43 -4.08
N LYS A 19 -2.35 11.13 -3.57
CA LYS A 19 -3.16 12.04 -4.39
C LYS A 19 -2.29 13.12 -5.04
N ALA A 20 -1.42 13.77 -4.27
CA ALA A 20 -0.53 14.79 -4.80
C ALA A 20 0.44 14.24 -5.85
N ILE A 21 0.99 13.04 -5.63
CA ILE A 21 1.85 12.35 -6.60
C ILE A 21 1.07 12.04 -7.88
N THR A 22 -0.12 11.46 -7.76
CA THR A 22 -0.98 11.10 -8.90
C THR A 22 -1.35 12.32 -9.72
N ASP A 23 -1.74 13.43 -9.08
CA ASP A 23 -2.06 14.69 -9.75
C ASP A 23 -0.85 15.26 -10.50
N SER A 24 0.34 15.16 -9.89
CA SER A 24 1.59 15.58 -10.53
C SER A 24 1.90 14.72 -11.75
N PHE A 25 1.74 13.41 -11.68
CA PHE A 25 1.90 12.52 -12.84
C PHE A 25 0.95 12.91 -13.98
N LEU A 26 -0.33 13.12 -13.69
CA LEU A 26 -1.32 13.49 -14.67
C LEU A 26 -1.03 14.85 -15.31
N SER A 27 -0.45 15.79 -14.56
CA SER A 27 -0.12 17.12 -15.07
C SER A 27 1.15 17.17 -15.92
N LEU A 28 2.06 16.20 -15.73
CA LEU A 28 3.37 16.18 -16.39
C LEU A 28 3.43 15.29 -17.63
N LEU A 29 2.51 14.37 -17.76
CA LEU A 29 2.52 13.39 -18.84
C LEU A 29 1.46 13.74 -19.91
N ASP A 30 1.88 13.73 -21.17
CA ASP A 30 1.00 13.94 -22.33
C ASP A 30 0.12 12.70 -22.65
N HIS A 31 0.11 11.71 -21.77
CA HIS A 31 -0.60 10.45 -21.97
C HIS A 31 -1.56 10.15 -20.83
N ASP A 32 -2.70 9.57 -21.16
CA ASP A 32 -3.67 9.09 -20.19
C ASP A 32 -3.09 7.93 -19.37
N ILE A 33 -3.04 8.10 -18.07
CA ILE A 33 -2.75 7.04 -17.12
C ILE A 33 -4.02 6.73 -16.35
N LEU A 34 -4.40 5.46 -16.33
CA LEU A 34 -5.47 4.96 -15.49
C LEU A 34 -4.87 4.45 -14.18
N PHE A 35 -5.41 4.92 -13.07
CA PHE A 35 -5.00 4.49 -11.74
C PHE A 35 -6.10 3.65 -11.08
N ASP A 36 -5.71 2.47 -10.59
CA ASP A 36 -6.52 1.68 -9.67
C ASP A 36 -5.92 1.83 -8.26
N VAL A 37 -6.72 2.26 -7.28
CA VAL A 37 -6.24 2.54 -5.91
C VAL A 37 -6.83 1.53 -4.95
N GLN A 38 -5.96 0.76 -4.28
CA GLN A 38 -6.36 -0.27 -3.32
C GLN A 38 -6.04 0.14 -1.88
N THR A 39 -7.05 0.15 -1.05
CA THR A 39 -6.99 0.39 0.41
C THR A 39 -8.27 -0.11 1.05
N LYS A 40 -8.27 -0.44 2.33
CA LYS A 40 -9.48 -0.81 3.07
C LYS A 40 -9.93 0.27 4.05
N ASN A 41 -9.10 0.59 5.03
CA ASN A 41 -9.47 1.54 6.09
C ASN A 41 -9.72 2.96 5.57
N ASN A 42 -9.05 3.33 4.48
CA ASN A 42 -9.19 4.63 3.84
C ASN A 42 -10.08 4.61 2.58
N PHE A 43 -10.85 3.53 2.35
CA PHE A 43 -11.58 3.33 1.10
C PHE A 43 -12.56 4.46 0.77
N GLU A 44 -13.39 4.89 1.72
CA GLU A 44 -14.37 5.96 1.50
C GLU A 44 -13.70 7.32 1.23
N VAL A 45 -12.54 7.56 1.83
CA VAL A 45 -11.74 8.76 1.56
C VAL A 45 -11.07 8.65 0.19
N ALA A 46 -10.56 7.46 -0.16
CA ALA A 46 -9.97 7.20 -1.48
C ALA A 46 -10.98 7.46 -2.60
N LYS A 47 -12.20 6.97 -2.48
CA LYS A 47 -13.27 7.22 -3.47
C LYS A 47 -13.54 8.71 -3.72
N LYS A 48 -13.46 9.52 -2.68
CA LYS A 48 -13.67 10.98 -2.81
C LYS A 48 -12.46 11.69 -3.42
N LEU A 49 -11.24 11.30 -3.00
CA LEU A 49 -10.01 11.97 -3.45
C LEU A 49 -9.58 11.53 -4.86
N PHE A 50 -9.83 10.27 -5.21
CA PHE A 50 -9.48 9.70 -6.51
C PHE A 50 -10.73 9.55 -7.38
N GLU A 51 -11.58 10.58 -7.39
CA GLU A 51 -12.77 10.61 -8.23
C GLU A 51 -12.40 10.38 -9.71
N GLY A 52 -13.11 9.48 -10.37
CA GLY A 52 -12.83 9.07 -11.76
C GLY A 52 -11.86 7.87 -11.89
N PHE A 53 -11.23 7.42 -10.80
CA PHE A 53 -10.41 6.23 -10.79
C PHE A 53 -11.10 5.05 -10.09
N LYS A 54 -10.70 3.84 -10.43
CA LYS A 54 -11.19 2.63 -9.77
C LYS A 54 -10.59 2.51 -8.37
N CYS A 55 -11.43 2.56 -7.34
CA CYS A 55 -11.04 2.27 -5.98
C CYS A 55 -11.41 0.84 -5.60
N ILE A 56 -10.48 0.12 -4.97
CA ILE A 56 -10.62 -1.29 -4.59
C ILE A 56 -10.57 -1.38 -3.06
N GLU A 57 -11.64 -1.87 -2.46
CA GLU A 57 -11.72 -2.10 -1.03
C GLU A 57 -11.07 -3.43 -0.67
N ARG A 58 -9.80 -3.40 -0.29
CA ARG A 58 -9.05 -4.57 0.10
C ARG A 58 -7.92 -4.24 1.07
N TYR A 59 -7.65 -5.13 2.01
CA TYR A 59 -6.58 -4.99 3.00
C TYR A 59 -5.21 -5.14 2.36
N ASN A 60 -4.25 -4.32 2.78
CA ASN A 60 -2.93 -4.28 2.16
C ASN A 60 -1.76 -4.51 3.10
N ASN A 61 -1.87 -4.26 4.40
CA ASN A 61 -0.68 -4.22 5.26
C ASN A 61 -0.96 -4.39 6.76
N ILE A 62 0.15 -4.44 7.50
CA ILE A 62 0.20 -4.49 8.97
C ILE A 62 -0.30 -3.17 9.55
N SER A 63 -1.10 -3.25 10.60
CA SER A 63 -1.55 -2.08 11.36
C SER A 63 -0.61 -1.74 12.51
N TRP A 64 -0.44 -0.44 12.76
CA TRP A 64 0.26 0.07 13.93
C TRP A 64 -0.66 0.06 15.13
N LEU A 65 -0.42 -0.88 16.03
CA LEU A 65 -1.16 -0.96 17.28
C LEU A 65 -0.53 0.00 18.31
N LYS A 66 -1.39 0.74 19.01
CA LYS A 66 -0.97 1.78 19.97
C LYS A 66 -1.57 1.51 21.34
N LEU A 67 -0.83 1.90 22.37
CA LEU A 67 -1.32 2.02 23.73
C LEU A 67 -2.23 3.26 23.87
N GLU A 68 -2.91 3.37 25.01
CA GLU A 68 -3.82 4.50 25.29
C GLU A 68 -3.13 5.87 25.25
N ASP A 69 -1.84 5.94 25.55
CA ASP A 69 -1.01 7.15 25.49
C ASP A 69 -0.55 7.50 24.07
N GLY A 70 -0.91 6.70 23.07
CA GLY A 70 -0.53 6.86 21.67
C GLY A 70 0.84 6.30 21.30
N SER A 71 1.61 5.78 22.25
CA SER A 71 2.87 5.11 21.98
C SER A 71 2.66 3.74 21.31
N PRO A 72 3.64 3.21 20.54
CA PRO A 72 3.53 1.90 19.92
C PRO A 72 3.42 0.78 20.96
N ASP A 73 2.42 -0.09 20.83
CA ASP A 73 2.34 -1.35 21.58
C ASP A 73 3.23 -2.40 20.91
N LEU A 74 4.48 -2.47 21.34
CA LEU A 74 5.49 -3.34 20.74
C LEU A 74 5.14 -4.83 20.83
N LEU A 75 4.51 -5.26 21.93
CA LEU A 75 4.11 -6.65 22.09
C LEU A 75 2.96 -7.02 21.17
N ALA A 76 1.94 -6.17 21.10
CA ALA A 76 0.81 -6.35 20.22
C ALA A 76 1.23 -6.27 18.75
N ILE A 77 2.10 -5.32 18.38
CA ILE A 77 2.67 -5.21 17.03
C ILE A 77 3.42 -6.48 16.64
N LYS A 78 4.29 -7.00 17.52
CA LYS A 78 5.04 -8.23 17.25
C LYS A 78 4.13 -9.44 17.05
N LYS A 79 3.13 -9.60 17.91
CA LYS A 79 2.14 -10.67 17.75
C LYS A 79 1.37 -10.53 16.45
N HIS A 80 0.87 -9.33 16.18
CA HIS A 80 0.13 -9.04 14.95
C HIS A 80 0.97 -9.29 13.69
N TYR A 81 2.26 -8.97 13.73
CA TYR A 81 3.17 -9.25 12.62
C TYR A 81 3.34 -10.74 12.35
N ILE A 82 3.49 -11.55 13.40
CA ILE A 82 3.61 -13.02 13.27
C ILE A 82 2.33 -13.60 12.67
N ASP A 83 1.17 -13.19 13.19
CA ASP A 83 -0.14 -13.64 12.70
C ASP A 83 -0.38 -13.15 11.25
N TYR A 84 0.16 -12.00 10.90
CA TYR A 84 0.02 -11.39 9.59
C TYR A 84 0.86 -12.07 8.50
N LEU A 85 2.01 -12.66 8.83
CA LEU A 85 2.87 -13.30 7.82
C LEU A 85 2.14 -14.40 7.03
N ASP A 86 1.32 -15.19 7.69
CA ASP A 86 0.52 -16.23 7.01
C ASP A 86 -0.57 -15.62 6.13
N VAL A 87 -1.19 -14.53 6.57
CA VAL A 87 -2.20 -13.80 5.81
C VAL A 87 -1.57 -13.08 4.62
N SER A 88 -0.38 -12.51 4.80
CA SER A 88 0.36 -11.80 3.76
C SER A 88 0.71 -12.71 2.59
N ASN A 89 1.22 -13.91 2.86
CA ASN A 89 1.53 -14.90 1.82
C ASN A 89 0.30 -15.26 0.99
N ASN A 90 -0.83 -15.52 1.63
CA ASN A 90 -2.10 -15.80 0.95
C ASN A 90 -2.58 -14.59 0.14
N PHE A 91 -2.40 -13.38 0.66
CA PHE A 91 -2.73 -12.15 -0.04
C PHE A 91 -1.91 -12.01 -1.32
N VAL A 92 -0.58 -12.18 -1.25
CA VAL A 92 0.32 -12.09 -2.41
C VAL A 92 -0.09 -13.08 -3.50
N ILE A 93 -0.30 -14.35 -3.16
CA ILE A 93 -0.70 -15.40 -4.11
C ILE A 93 -2.05 -15.07 -4.76
N THR A 94 -3.05 -14.73 -3.96
CA THR A 94 -4.41 -14.44 -4.45
C THR A 94 -4.42 -13.19 -5.34
N GLU A 95 -3.66 -12.18 -4.94
CA GLU A 95 -3.55 -10.92 -5.67
C GLU A 95 -2.85 -11.14 -7.01
N GLN A 96 -1.74 -11.86 -7.01
CA GLN A 96 -0.99 -12.18 -8.22
C GLN A 96 -1.84 -12.95 -9.24
N GLN A 97 -2.64 -13.92 -8.77
CA GLN A 97 -3.52 -14.72 -9.64
C GLN A 97 -4.67 -13.92 -10.25
N SER A 98 -5.12 -12.88 -9.56
CA SER A 98 -6.24 -12.04 -9.99
C SER A 98 -5.81 -10.69 -10.57
N LEU A 99 -4.49 -10.46 -10.70
CA LEU A 99 -3.96 -9.19 -11.14
C LEU A 99 -4.29 -8.94 -12.62
N GLU A 100 -4.96 -7.83 -12.88
CA GLU A 100 -5.15 -7.34 -14.25
C GLU A 100 -3.79 -6.89 -14.83
N PRO A 101 -3.64 -6.77 -16.16
CA PRO A 101 -2.41 -6.27 -16.75
C PRO A 101 -2.21 -4.79 -16.38
N TYR A 102 -1.17 -4.53 -15.60
CA TYR A 102 -0.68 -3.19 -15.26
C TYR A 102 0.69 -2.98 -15.86
N ASP A 103 0.97 -1.74 -16.27
CA ASP A 103 2.29 -1.35 -16.78
C ASP A 103 3.29 -1.16 -15.64
N PHE A 104 2.82 -0.74 -14.47
CA PHE A 104 3.62 -0.62 -13.25
C PHE A 104 2.74 -0.60 -11.99
N LEU A 105 3.38 -0.84 -10.85
CA LEU A 105 2.76 -0.79 -9.53
C LEU A 105 3.41 0.34 -8.71
N ILE A 106 2.61 0.96 -7.84
CA ILE A 106 3.10 1.86 -6.79
C ILE A 106 2.76 1.26 -5.44
N SER A 107 3.77 1.17 -4.59
CA SER A 107 3.64 0.77 -3.19
C SER A 107 3.78 2.00 -2.30
N ASP A 108 2.72 2.42 -1.64
CA ASP A 108 2.80 3.37 -0.55
C ASP A 108 2.84 2.61 0.78
N PHE A 109 4.05 2.26 1.20
CA PHE A 109 4.33 1.56 2.45
C PHE A 109 3.72 0.13 2.56
N VAL A 110 3.44 -0.52 1.43
CA VAL A 110 2.89 -1.88 1.32
C VAL A 110 3.93 -2.79 0.67
N TYR A 111 4.70 -3.55 1.47
CA TYR A 111 5.83 -4.33 0.95
C TYR A 111 5.40 -5.48 0.03
N GLU A 112 4.21 -6.04 0.24
CA GLU A 112 3.66 -7.13 -0.59
C GLU A 112 3.52 -6.73 -2.06
N ALA A 113 3.36 -5.44 -2.34
CA ALA A 113 3.31 -4.95 -3.71
C ALA A 113 4.58 -5.26 -4.49
N PHE A 114 5.75 -5.29 -3.81
CA PHE A 114 7.01 -5.67 -4.45
C PHE A 114 7.08 -7.16 -4.76
N GLU A 115 6.56 -8.02 -3.89
CA GLU A 115 6.46 -9.46 -4.15
C GLU A 115 5.49 -9.74 -5.30
N ILE A 116 4.33 -9.10 -5.30
CA ILE A 116 3.34 -9.22 -6.38
C ILE A 116 3.96 -8.77 -7.70
N GLY A 117 4.64 -7.63 -7.72
CA GLY A 117 5.31 -7.11 -8.92
C GLY A 117 6.41 -8.05 -9.43
N ASN A 118 7.22 -8.59 -8.53
CA ASN A 118 8.27 -9.54 -8.88
C ASN A 118 7.70 -10.83 -9.48
N LEU A 119 6.68 -11.43 -8.85
CA LEU A 119 6.03 -12.65 -9.33
C LEU A 119 5.30 -12.43 -10.67
N SER A 120 4.81 -11.22 -10.92
CA SER A 120 4.08 -10.85 -12.13
C SER A 120 4.96 -10.21 -13.20
N SER A 121 6.26 -10.02 -12.93
CA SER A 121 7.20 -9.29 -13.81
C SER A 121 6.75 -7.87 -14.15
N ILE A 122 6.15 -7.19 -13.17
CA ILE A 122 5.67 -5.80 -13.30
C ILE A 122 6.58 -4.87 -12.49
N PRO A 123 7.13 -3.79 -13.08
CA PRO A 123 7.92 -2.80 -12.36
C PRO A 123 7.15 -2.22 -11.18
N THR A 124 7.78 -2.16 -10.00
CA THR A 124 7.15 -1.67 -8.78
C THR A 124 7.98 -0.56 -8.15
N PHE A 125 7.34 0.57 -7.86
CA PHE A 125 7.95 1.76 -7.27
C PHE A 125 7.46 1.95 -5.84
N GLY A 126 8.40 2.21 -4.92
CA GLY A 126 8.08 2.45 -3.51
C GLY A 126 8.00 3.94 -3.17
N VAL A 127 7.01 4.29 -2.36
CA VAL A 127 6.87 5.60 -1.75
C VAL A 127 6.80 5.43 -0.24
N ALA A 128 7.86 5.83 0.48
CA ALA A 128 7.94 5.68 1.93
C ALA A 128 8.95 6.67 2.53
N HIS A 129 8.82 6.95 3.83
CA HIS A 129 9.82 7.68 4.61
C HIS A 129 10.87 6.74 5.22
N PHE A 130 10.50 5.48 5.41
CA PHE A 130 11.34 4.39 5.94
C PHE A 130 10.74 3.06 5.49
N THR A 131 11.46 1.97 5.72
CA THR A 131 11.03 0.61 5.40
C THR A 131 10.66 -0.16 6.67
N TRP A 132 9.87 -1.22 6.55
CA TRP A 132 9.48 -2.04 7.70
C TRP A 132 10.68 -2.70 8.38
N ASP A 133 11.68 -3.15 7.64
CA ASP A 133 12.91 -3.72 8.17
C ASP A 133 13.69 -2.70 9.02
N TRP A 134 13.80 -1.43 8.54
CA TRP A 134 14.39 -0.36 9.33
C TRP A 134 13.60 -0.14 10.63
N PHE A 135 12.27 -0.07 10.53
CA PHE A 135 11.40 0.12 11.69
C PHE A 135 11.59 -1.00 12.72
N PHE A 136 11.48 -2.27 12.30
CA PHE A 136 11.66 -3.40 13.19
C PHE A 136 13.07 -3.49 13.77
N SER A 137 14.12 -3.13 13.02
CA SER A 137 15.49 -3.08 13.54
C SER A 137 15.68 -2.06 14.68
N LYS A 138 14.81 -1.03 14.76
CA LYS A 138 14.82 -0.06 15.86
C LYS A 138 14.01 -0.48 17.06
N LEU A 139 13.00 -1.30 16.85
CA LEU A 139 12.14 -1.81 17.92
C LEU A 139 12.72 -3.06 18.60
N TYR A 140 13.47 -3.86 17.84
CA TYR A 140 14.03 -5.14 18.29
C TYR A 140 15.52 -5.20 17.94
N PRO A 141 16.35 -4.39 18.66
CA PRO A 141 17.81 -4.35 18.44
C PRO A 141 18.50 -5.66 18.81
#